data_704712f56b5f9e158314cb244f0e1536
#
_entry.id   704712f56b5f9e158314cb244f0e1536
#
_cell.length_a   1.000
_cell.length_b   1.000
_cell.length_c   1.000
_cell.angle_alpha   90.00
_cell.angle_beta   90.00
_cell.angle_gamma   90.00
#
_symmetry.space_group_name_H-M   'P 1'
#
loop_
_entity.id
_entity.type
_entity.pdbx_description
1 polymer ?
#
loop_
_entity_poly.entity_id
_entity_poly.type
_entity_poly.pdbx_seq_one_letter_code
_entity_poly.pdbx_strand_id
1 'polypeptide(L)'
;MSNLEKKNNVNTMILCAGRGKRMRYKTKYIAKPLIKILNQPILKTNVNYLSSIGIKNCIINNSYKYLTIQKFIKNYSYKYTIPNIYSSFEKERLETGGGVKKALPVFNKKEILVINGD
;
A
#
# COMPACT_ATOMS: atom_id res chain seq x y z
N MET A 1 -22.22 -4.77 -14.26
CA MET A 1 -21.67 -3.91 -13.21
C MET A 1 -21.48 -2.51 -13.75
N SER A 2 -21.97 -1.51 -13.05
CA SER A 2 -21.80 -0.12 -13.47
C SER A 2 -20.35 0.35 -13.30
N ASN A 3 -19.96 1.41 -14.01
CA ASN A 3 -18.64 2.01 -13.85
C ASN A 3 -18.41 2.54 -12.43
N LEU A 4 -19.47 3.02 -11.79
CA LEU A 4 -19.41 3.49 -10.41
C LEU A 4 -19.06 2.36 -9.44
N GLU A 5 -19.71 1.20 -9.59
CA GLU A 5 -19.42 0.03 -8.77
C GLU A 5 -17.98 -0.44 -8.97
N LYS A 6 -17.46 -0.43 -10.21
CA LYS A 6 -16.07 -0.78 -10.49
C LYS A 6 -15.09 0.20 -9.82
N LYS A 7 -15.39 1.51 -9.87
CA LYS A 7 -14.53 2.54 -9.25
C LYS A 7 -14.44 2.40 -7.73
N ASN A 8 -15.55 2.03 -7.10
CA ASN A 8 -15.63 1.89 -5.65
C ASN A 8 -15.25 0.51 -5.15
N ASN A 9 -14.74 -0.33 -6.04
CA ASN A 9 -14.47 -1.73 -5.75
C ASN A 9 -13.06 -1.90 -5.23
N VAL A 10 -12.87 -1.62 -3.93
CA VAL A 10 -11.57 -1.78 -3.28
C VAL A 10 -11.56 -3.12 -2.55
N ASN A 11 -10.64 -4.00 -2.93
CA ASN A 11 -10.49 -5.31 -2.30
C ASN A 11 -9.03 -5.73 -2.16
N THR A 12 -8.09 -4.80 -2.29
CA THR A 12 -6.66 -5.10 -2.24
C THR A 12 -5.97 -4.17 -1.25
N MET A 13 -5.10 -4.74 -0.44
CA MET A 13 -4.31 -4.00 0.54
C MET A 13 -2.85 -4.43 0.49
N ILE A 14 -1.94 -3.45 0.52
CA ILE A 14 -0.51 -3.67 0.64
C ILE A 14 -0.09 -3.28 2.05
N LEU A 15 0.55 -4.21 2.77
CA LEU A 15 0.97 -4.00 4.15
C LEU A 15 2.34 -3.32 4.20
N CYS A 16 2.36 -2.05 4.56
CA CYS A 16 3.56 -1.22 4.58
C CYS A 16 3.85 -0.59 5.96
N ALA A 17 3.10 -0.93 6.99
CA ALA A 17 3.23 -0.29 8.30
C ALA A 17 4.36 -0.88 9.16
N GLY A 18 4.96 -1.99 8.77
CA GLY A 18 6.02 -2.63 9.52
C GLY A 18 7.26 -1.76 9.66
N ARG A 19 7.99 -1.93 10.76
CA ARG A 19 9.19 -1.16 11.03
C ARG A 19 10.41 -1.56 10.20
N GLY A 20 10.49 -2.81 9.75
CA GLY A 20 11.65 -3.30 8.98
C GLY A 20 12.93 -3.35 9.79
N LYS A 21 12.85 -3.71 11.07
CA LYS A 21 14.01 -3.73 11.99
C LYS A 21 15.17 -4.57 11.50
N ARG A 22 14.90 -5.63 10.76
CA ARG A 22 15.94 -6.53 10.21
C ARG A 22 16.83 -5.86 9.17
N MET A 23 16.35 -4.80 8.54
CA MET A 23 17.10 -4.06 7.53
C MET A 23 18.03 -3.01 8.11
N ARG A 24 17.93 -2.79 9.43
CA ARG A 24 18.81 -1.88 10.19
C ARG A 24 18.98 -0.50 9.54
N TYR A 25 20.20 -0.15 9.09
CA TYR A 25 20.49 1.17 8.55
C TYR A 25 19.69 1.49 7.28
N LYS A 26 19.29 0.49 6.50
CA LYS A 26 18.50 0.73 5.28
C LYS A 26 17.12 1.32 5.58
N THR A 27 16.56 1.02 6.76
CA THR A 27 15.26 1.54 7.17
C THR A 27 15.38 2.70 8.15
N LYS A 28 16.56 3.24 8.35
CA LYS A 28 16.77 4.39 9.27
C LYS A 28 16.00 5.63 8.81
N TYR A 29 15.93 5.86 7.50
CA TYR A 29 15.34 7.07 6.92
C TYR A 29 14.10 6.82 6.08
N ILE A 30 13.88 5.58 5.63
CA ILE A 30 12.75 5.22 4.77
C ILE A 30 12.08 3.95 5.27
N ALA A 31 10.81 3.79 4.90
CA ALA A 31 10.09 2.55 5.17
C ALA A 31 10.66 1.41 4.31
N LYS A 32 10.63 0.18 4.85
CA LYS A 32 11.16 -1.01 4.18
C LYS A 32 10.63 -1.20 2.75
N PRO A 33 9.32 -1.03 2.48
CA PRO A 33 8.81 -1.19 1.11
C PRO A 33 9.41 -0.23 0.08
N LEU A 34 10.08 0.83 0.52
CA LEU A 34 10.72 1.81 -0.36
C LEU A 34 12.20 1.52 -0.63
N ILE A 35 12.75 0.45 -0.03
CA ILE A 35 14.10 0.02 -0.35
C ILE A 35 14.13 -0.43 -1.81
N LYS A 36 15.13 0.05 -2.54
CA LYS A 36 15.25 -0.26 -3.97
C LYS A 36 15.90 -1.61 -4.20
N ILE A 37 15.31 -2.38 -5.10
CA ILE A 37 15.90 -3.58 -5.66
C ILE A 37 15.94 -3.37 -7.17
N LEU A 38 17.12 -3.54 -7.78
CA LEU A 38 17.32 -3.24 -9.21
C LEU A 38 16.86 -1.82 -9.57
N ASN A 39 17.24 -0.85 -8.71
CA ASN A 39 16.94 0.58 -8.86
C ASN A 39 15.46 0.95 -8.77
N GLN A 40 14.61 0.05 -8.30
CA GLN A 40 13.18 0.32 -8.16
C GLN A 40 12.70 -0.03 -6.76
N PRO A 41 11.94 0.87 -6.08
CA PRO A 41 11.36 0.52 -4.79
C PRO A 41 10.50 -0.74 -4.88
N ILE A 42 10.60 -1.62 -3.90
CA ILE A 42 9.78 -2.84 -3.85
C ILE A 42 8.29 -2.49 -3.98
N LEU A 43 7.87 -1.45 -3.27
CA LEU A 43 6.47 -0.99 -3.32
C LEU A 43 6.02 -0.64 -4.74
N LYS A 44 6.88 0.03 -5.51
CA LYS A 44 6.56 0.37 -6.90
C LYS A 44 6.35 -0.88 -7.75
N THR A 45 7.19 -1.88 -7.57
CA THR A 45 7.05 -3.16 -8.26
C THR A 45 5.72 -3.82 -7.92
N ASN A 46 5.34 -3.82 -6.64
CA ASN A 46 4.06 -4.40 -6.20
C ASN A 46 2.86 -3.65 -6.77
N VAL A 47 2.88 -2.32 -6.73
CA VAL A 47 1.77 -1.52 -7.27
C VAL A 47 1.66 -1.70 -8.80
N ASN A 48 2.78 -1.71 -9.50
CA ASN A 48 2.78 -1.97 -10.95
C ASN A 48 2.22 -3.35 -11.28
N TYR A 49 2.56 -4.35 -10.48
CA TYR A 49 2.01 -5.69 -10.66
C TYR A 49 0.48 -5.69 -10.52
N LEU A 50 -0.04 -5.04 -9.46
CA LEU A 50 -1.47 -4.94 -9.26
C LEU A 50 -2.17 -4.27 -10.45
N SER A 51 -1.58 -3.20 -10.96
CA SER A 51 -2.09 -2.54 -12.17
C SER A 51 -2.13 -3.51 -13.36
N SER A 52 -1.07 -4.30 -13.54
CA SER A 52 -0.96 -5.23 -14.67
C SER A 52 -2.02 -6.34 -14.66
N ILE A 53 -2.50 -6.73 -13.49
CA ILE A 53 -3.54 -7.75 -13.35
C ILE A 53 -4.96 -7.16 -13.25
N GLY A 54 -5.10 -5.85 -13.50
CA GLY A 54 -6.40 -5.20 -13.56
C GLY A 54 -6.94 -4.66 -12.25
N ILE A 55 -6.13 -4.61 -11.19
CA ILE A 55 -6.53 -3.98 -9.93
C ILE A 55 -6.58 -2.47 -10.12
N LYS A 56 -7.72 -1.86 -9.84
CA LYS A 56 -7.94 -0.43 -10.04
C LYS A 56 -7.85 0.40 -8.77
N ASN A 57 -7.98 -0.23 -7.61
CA ASN A 57 -7.95 0.45 -6.31
C ASN A 57 -7.22 -0.42 -5.31
N CYS A 58 -6.38 0.19 -4.48
CA CYS A 58 -5.74 -0.52 -3.38
C CYS A 58 -5.56 0.40 -2.19
N ILE A 59 -5.40 -0.19 -1.01
CA ILE A 59 -5.10 0.49 0.24
C ILE A 59 -3.67 0.18 0.61
N ILE A 60 -2.92 1.18 1.02
CA ILE A 60 -1.58 1.02 1.59
C ILE A 60 -1.64 1.52 3.03
N ASN A 61 -1.39 0.63 4.00
CA ASN A 61 -1.24 1.08 5.37
C ASN A 61 0.18 1.59 5.59
N ASN A 62 0.32 2.53 6.52
CA ASN A 62 1.62 3.11 6.82
C ASN A 62 1.67 3.54 8.29
N SER A 63 2.85 3.48 8.88
CA SER A 63 3.12 3.88 10.25
C SER A 63 4.57 4.32 10.36
N TYR A 64 5.52 3.38 10.48
CA TYR A 64 6.93 3.71 10.55
C TYR A 64 7.38 4.44 9.29
N LYS A 65 7.98 5.61 9.48
CA LYS A 65 8.42 6.49 8.36
C LYS A 65 7.30 6.77 7.37
N TYR A 66 6.09 7.01 7.90
CA TYR A 66 4.87 7.20 7.10
C TYR A 66 5.00 8.30 6.05
N LEU A 67 5.77 9.36 6.33
CA LEU A 67 5.95 10.45 5.36
C LEU A 67 6.61 9.96 4.07
N THR A 68 7.52 8.98 4.15
CA THR A 68 8.16 8.40 2.97
C THR A 68 7.15 7.63 2.11
N ILE A 69 6.25 6.88 2.75
CA ILE A 69 5.17 6.18 2.06
C ILE A 69 4.18 7.16 1.43
N GLN A 70 3.78 8.20 2.16
CA GLN A 70 2.84 9.21 1.65
C GLN A 70 3.42 9.97 0.46
N LYS A 71 4.72 10.29 0.51
CA LYS A 71 5.40 10.91 -0.63
C LYS A 71 5.41 9.98 -1.85
N PHE A 72 5.65 8.70 -1.64
CA PHE A 72 5.57 7.71 -2.72
C PHE A 72 4.18 7.69 -3.35
N ILE A 73 3.14 7.61 -2.53
CA ILE A 73 1.75 7.58 -3.00
C ILE A 73 1.44 8.82 -3.84
N LYS A 74 1.83 9.99 -3.34
CA LYS A 74 1.60 11.25 -4.06
C LYS A 74 2.30 11.27 -5.42
N ASN A 75 3.56 10.87 -5.46
CA ASN A 75 4.34 10.87 -6.69
C ASN A 75 3.80 9.83 -7.69
N TYR A 76 3.42 8.66 -7.20
CA TYR A 76 2.86 7.62 -8.05
C TYR A 76 1.53 8.07 -8.65
N SER A 77 0.64 8.62 -7.83
CA SER A 77 -0.68 9.08 -8.26
C SER A 77 -0.61 10.25 -9.22
N TYR A 78 0.45 11.04 -9.16
CA TYR A 78 0.69 12.10 -10.13
C TYR A 78 1.01 11.55 -11.52
N LYS A 79 1.79 10.45 -11.59
CA LYS A 79 2.23 9.87 -12.86
C LYS A 79 1.24 8.86 -13.44
N TYR A 80 0.55 8.12 -12.58
CA TYR A 80 -0.28 6.99 -12.97
C TYR A 80 -1.68 7.11 -12.38
N THR A 81 -2.69 6.90 -13.21
CA THR A 81 -4.09 6.98 -12.77
C THR A 81 -4.59 5.68 -12.17
N ILE A 82 -3.92 4.57 -12.43
CA ILE A 82 -4.32 3.22 -12.00
C ILE A 82 -3.12 2.53 -11.38
N PRO A 83 -3.29 1.87 -10.22
CA PRO A 83 -4.47 1.88 -9.35
C PRO A 83 -4.62 3.19 -8.57
N ASN A 84 -5.84 3.53 -8.18
CA ASN A 84 -6.05 4.54 -7.15
C ASN A 84 -5.54 4.00 -5.83
N ILE A 85 -4.75 4.78 -5.12
CA ILE A 85 -4.14 4.36 -3.86
C ILE A 85 -4.74 5.16 -2.72
N TYR A 86 -5.31 4.43 -1.74
CA TYR A 86 -5.84 4.99 -0.51
C TYR A 86 -4.86 4.71 0.62
N SER A 87 -4.55 5.72 1.41
CA SER A 87 -3.65 5.60 2.55
C SER A 87 -4.43 5.26 3.82
N SER A 88 -3.96 4.28 4.59
CA SER A 88 -4.47 3.99 5.93
C SER A 88 -3.32 4.21 6.92
N PHE A 89 -3.34 5.37 7.60
CA PHE A 89 -2.31 5.72 8.56
C PHE A 89 -2.59 5.11 9.93
N GLU A 90 -1.55 4.52 10.54
CA GLU A 90 -1.58 3.98 11.89
C GLU A 90 -0.61 4.77 12.74
N LYS A 91 -1.13 5.61 13.63
CA LYS A 91 -0.29 6.40 14.54
C LYS A 91 0.60 5.51 15.38
N GLU A 92 0.01 4.43 15.92
CA GLU A 92 0.73 3.34 16.54
C GLU A 92 0.55 2.11 15.67
N ARG A 93 1.65 1.42 15.34
CA ARG A 93 1.60 0.27 14.47
C ARG A 93 0.64 -0.79 15.02
N LEU A 94 -0.31 -1.19 14.19
CA LEU A 94 -1.21 -2.31 14.47
C LEU A 94 -0.61 -3.60 13.92
N GLU A 95 -0.99 -4.75 14.51
CA GLU A 95 -0.67 -6.04 13.91
C GLU A 95 -1.39 -6.20 12.56
N THR A 96 -0.97 -7.18 11.76
CA THR A 96 -1.53 -7.40 10.42
C THR A 96 -3.07 -7.43 10.43
N GLY A 97 -3.67 -8.20 11.34
CA GLY A 97 -5.12 -8.27 11.47
C GLY A 97 -5.74 -6.93 11.87
N GLY A 98 -5.07 -6.19 12.77
CA GLY A 98 -5.54 -4.86 13.19
C GLY A 98 -5.48 -3.84 12.06
N GLY A 99 -4.43 -3.88 11.23
CA GLY A 99 -4.32 -3.02 10.06
C GLY A 99 -5.42 -3.28 9.04
N VAL A 100 -5.71 -4.54 8.76
CA VAL A 100 -6.80 -4.91 7.88
C VAL A 100 -8.15 -4.48 8.48
N LYS A 101 -8.37 -4.73 9.76
CA LYS A 101 -9.60 -4.33 10.45
C LYS A 101 -9.83 -2.83 10.36
N LYS A 102 -8.80 -2.03 10.57
CA LYS A 102 -8.90 -0.57 10.46
C LYS A 102 -9.30 -0.14 9.05
N ALA A 103 -8.83 -0.83 8.03
CA ALA A 103 -9.10 -0.51 6.64
C ALA A 103 -10.45 -1.08 6.13
N LEU A 104 -11.09 -1.99 6.88
CA LEU A 104 -12.32 -2.66 6.44
C LEU A 104 -13.40 -1.73 5.91
N PRO A 105 -13.67 -0.55 6.52
CA PRO A 105 -14.72 0.33 6.00
C PRO A 105 -14.52 0.80 4.56
N VAL A 106 -13.28 0.75 4.05
CA VAL A 106 -12.97 1.15 2.67
C VAL A 106 -13.19 0.01 1.69
N PHE A 107 -13.16 -1.24 2.17
CA PHE A 107 -13.36 -2.41 1.31
C PHE A 107 -14.83 -2.60 0.95
N ASN A 108 -15.08 -2.88 -0.33
CA ASN A 108 -16.43 -3.13 -0.86
C ASN A 108 -16.69 -4.60 -1.17
N LYS A 109 -15.69 -5.46 -0.96
CA LYS A 109 -15.79 -6.90 -1.24
C LYS A 109 -15.67 -7.72 0.02
N LYS A 110 -16.31 -8.90 0.02
CA LYS A 110 -16.14 -9.87 1.09
C LYS A 110 -14.76 -10.54 1.04
N GLU A 111 -14.23 -10.73 -0.15
CA GLU A 111 -12.92 -11.29 -0.36
C GLU A 111 -11.91 -10.17 -0.54
N ILE A 112 -10.82 -10.23 0.21
CA ILE A 112 -9.79 -9.20 0.22
C ILE A 112 -8.47 -9.86 -0.12
N LEU A 113 -7.74 -9.28 -1.07
CA LEU A 113 -6.36 -9.65 -1.36
C LEU A 113 -5.44 -8.79 -0.50
N VAL A 114 -4.65 -9.44 0.33
CA VAL A 114 -3.66 -8.76 1.18
C VAL A 114 -2.27 -9.24 0.77
N ILE A 115 -1.40 -8.31 0.46
CA ILE A 115 0.00 -8.63 0.11
C ILE A 115 0.96 -7.84 1.00
N ASN A 116 2.12 -8.43 1.25
CA ASN A 116 3.18 -7.74 1.98
C ASN A 116 3.83 -6.69 1.08
N GLY A 117 4.20 -5.55 1.67
CA GLY A 117 4.86 -4.46 0.94
C GLY A 117 6.35 -4.70 0.70
N ASP A 118 6.89 -5.77 1.24
CA ASP A 118 8.32 -6.08 1.14
C ASP A 118 8.66 -7.39 0.43
#